data_70c8862adb61ae771074e3d931239f1e
#
_entry.id   70c8862adb61ae771074e3d931239f1e
#
_cell.length_a   1.000
_cell.length_b   1.000
_cell.length_c   1.000
_cell.angle_alpha   90.00
_cell.angle_beta   90.00
_cell.angle_gamma   90.00
#
_symmetry.space_group_name_H-M   'P 1'
#
loop_
_entity.id
_entity.type
_entity.pdbx_description
1 polymer ?
#
loop_
_entity_poly.entity_id
_entity_poly.type
_entity_poly.pdbx_seq_one_letter_code
_entity_poly.pdbx_strand_id
1 'polypeptide(L)' 'MSLTSQLITDVFPDLEKVDQLNKEAFPEEERVPLEEFLSYQDRDDAHFFAFYNEEEFVGFAFAISNQKAFYISFFAIM' A
#
# COMPACT_ATOMS: atom_id res chain seq x y z
N MET A 1 5.47 -4.09 21.24
CA MET A 1 5.33 -3.83 19.78
C MET A 1 3.91 -4.16 19.36
N SER A 2 3.26 -3.24 18.67
CA SER A 2 1.89 -3.44 18.22
C SER A 2 1.80 -3.00 16.75
N LEU A 3 1.56 -3.96 15.87
CA LEU A 3 1.40 -3.67 14.44
C LEU A 3 -0.08 -3.61 14.09
N THR A 4 -0.46 -2.54 13.41
CA THR A 4 -1.81 -2.36 12.90
C THR A 4 -1.76 -2.07 11.42
N SER A 5 -2.87 -2.29 10.74
CA SER A 5 -3.00 -1.96 9.32
C SER A 5 -4.21 -1.05 9.12
N GLN A 6 -4.11 -0.17 8.14
CA GLN A 6 -5.19 0.72 7.76
C GLN A 6 -5.36 0.71 6.26
N LEU A 7 -6.60 0.74 5.80
CA LEU A 7 -6.90 0.80 4.38
C LEU A 7 -6.48 2.16 3.83
N ILE A 8 -5.75 2.15 2.72
CA ILE A 8 -5.32 3.37 2.05
C ILE A 8 -6.37 3.76 1.01
N THR A 9 -6.84 5.00 1.11
CA THR A 9 -7.78 5.60 0.15
C THR A 9 -7.24 6.95 -0.30
N ASP A 10 -7.94 7.61 -1.21
CA ASP A 10 -7.56 8.93 -1.71
C ASP A 10 -7.63 10.02 -0.63
N VAL A 11 -8.29 9.75 0.50
CA VAL A 11 -8.35 10.66 1.64
C VAL A 11 -7.49 10.22 2.82
N PHE A 12 -6.62 9.23 2.61
CA PHE A 12 -5.74 8.71 3.64
C PHE A 12 -4.76 9.81 4.10
N PRO A 13 -4.61 10.06 5.41
CA PRO A 13 -3.81 11.20 5.89
C PRO A 13 -2.31 11.10 5.63
N ASP A 14 -1.77 9.89 5.50
CA ASP A 14 -0.33 9.67 5.32
C ASP A 14 0.04 9.29 3.87
N LEU A 15 -0.75 9.73 2.88
CA LEU A 15 -0.46 9.45 1.47
C LEU A 15 0.94 9.89 1.04
N GLU A 16 1.43 11.01 1.56
CA GLU A 16 2.76 11.48 1.22
C GLU A 16 3.85 10.49 1.69
N LYS A 17 3.65 9.89 2.85
CA LYS A 17 4.59 8.89 3.37
C LYS A 17 4.57 7.63 2.52
N VAL A 18 3.40 7.20 2.09
CA VAL A 18 3.25 6.05 1.19
C VAL A 18 3.94 6.33 -0.14
N ASP A 19 3.70 7.51 -0.72
CA ASP A 19 4.29 7.90 -2.00
C ASP A 19 5.81 7.97 -1.90
N GLN A 20 6.33 8.56 -0.83
CA GLN A 20 7.77 8.65 -0.60
C GLN A 20 8.41 7.27 -0.49
N LEU A 21 7.82 6.36 0.28
CA LEU A 21 8.34 5.00 0.42
C LEU A 21 8.28 4.25 -0.91
N ASN A 22 7.22 4.44 -1.69
CA ASN A 22 7.09 3.84 -3.00
C ASN A 22 8.25 4.29 -3.92
N LYS A 23 8.60 5.56 -3.88
CA LYS A 23 9.71 6.10 -4.67
C LYS A 23 11.06 5.60 -4.21
N GLU A 24 11.23 5.37 -2.91
CA GLU A 24 12.48 4.87 -2.35
C GLU A 24 12.65 3.35 -2.54
N ALA A 25 11.57 2.60 -2.45
CA ALA A 25 11.61 1.14 -2.45
C ALA A 25 11.66 0.55 -3.86
N PHE A 26 11.16 1.26 -4.87
CA PHE A 26 11.06 0.74 -6.22
C PHE A 26 11.73 1.67 -7.22
N PRO A 27 12.56 1.16 -8.15
CA PRO A 27 13.13 1.98 -9.20
C PRO A 27 12.03 2.55 -10.11
N GLU A 28 12.31 3.67 -10.73
CA GLU A 28 11.35 4.37 -11.59
C GLU A 28 10.73 3.45 -12.65
N GLU A 29 11.53 2.55 -13.20
CA GLU A 29 11.11 1.63 -14.26
C GLU A 29 10.12 0.58 -13.80
N GLU A 30 10.12 0.26 -12.51
CA GLU A 30 9.26 -0.77 -11.92
C GLU A 30 8.19 -0.18 -11.02
N ARG A 31 8.20 1.13 -10.85
CA ARG A 31 7.33 1.80 -9.89
C ARG A 31 5.94 2.03 -10.49
N VAL A 32 4.93 1.65 -9.72
CA VAL A 32 3.55 1.99 -10.04
C VAL A 32 3.24 3.33 -9.36
N PRO A 33 2.76 4.34 -10.08
CA PRO A 33 2.38 5.60 -9.46
C PRO A 33 1.28 5.43 -8.41
N LEU A 34 1.32 6.26 -7.37
CA LEU A 34 0.34 6.18 -6.29
C LEU A 34 -1.10 6.31 -6.82
N GLU A 35 -1.32 7.19 -7.80
CA GLU A 35 -2.65 7.38 -8.39
C GLU A 35 -3.20 6.10 -8.99
N GLU A 36 -2.33 5.26 -9.54
CA GLU A 36 -2.76 4.00 -10.12
C GLU A 36 -3.21 3.02 -9.03
N PHE A 37 -2.49 2.93 -7.92
CA PHE A 37 -2.95 2.14 -6.78
C PHE A 37 -4.32 2.62 -6.29
N LEU A 38 -4.49 3.93 -6.17
CA LEU A 38 -5.74 4.50 -5.69
C LEU A 38 -6.89 4.28 -6.66
N SER A 39 -6.62 4.11 -7.94
CA SER A 39 -7.66 3.84 -8.93
C SER A 39 -8.37 2.50 -8.71
N TYR A 40 -7.76 1.61 -7.92
CA TYR A 40 -8.35 0.31 -7.60
C TYR A 40 -9.11 0.30 -6.26
N GLN A 41 -9.23 1.44 -5.57
CA GLN A 41 -9.80 1.47 -4.22
C GLN A 41 -11.25 0.98 -4.16
N ASP A 42 -12.01 1.09 -5.26
CA ASP A 42 -13.40 0.66 -5.32
C ASP A 42 -13.58 -0.80 -5.75
N ARG A 43 -12.48 -1.50 -6.02
CA ARG A 43 -12.55 -2.92 -6.43
C ARG A 43 -12.54 -3.82 -5.20
N ASP A 44 -13.41 -4.83 -5.21
CA ASP A 44 -13.49 -5.80 -4.11
C ASP A 44 -12.26 -6.70 -4.02
N ASP A 45 -11.56 -6.91 -5.13
CA ASP A 45 -10.41 -7.81 -5.19
C ASP A 45 -9.08 -7.12 -4.96
N ALA A 46 -9.06 -5.81 -4.80
CA ALA A 46 -7.84 -5.05 -4.57
C ALA A 46 -7.75 -4.61 -3.12
N HIS A 47 -6.55 -4.74 -2.53
CA HIS A 47 -6.29 -4.43 -1.13
C HIS A 47 -5.05 -3.59 -1.02
N PHE A 48 -5.19 -2.38 -0.50
CA PHE A 48 -4.07 -1.43 -0.34
C PHE A 48 -4.03 -1.00 1.12
N PHE A 49 -3.00 -1.43 1.85
CA PHE A 49 -2.91 -1.21 3.29
C PHE A 49 -1.62 -0.52 3.68
N ALA A 50 -1.72 0.37 4.65
CA ALA A 50 -0.55 0.92 5.34
C ALA A 50 -0.38 0.18 6.66
N PHE A 51 0.86 0.00 7.07
CA PHE A 51 1.21 -0.64 8.33
C PHE A 51 1.81 0.35 9.29
N TYR A 52 1.42 0.24 10.55
CA TYR A 52 1.89 1.09 11.64
C TYR A 52 2.42 0.26 12.78
N ASN A 53 3.53 0.70 13.35
CA ASN A 53 4.00 0.19 14.63
C ASN A 53 3.64 1.25 15.67
N GLU A 54 2.64 0.93 16.50
CA GLU A 54 1.98 1.89 17.37
C GLU A 54 1.37 3.03 16.55
N GLU A 55 1.93 4.21 16.49
CA GLU A 55 1.39 5.30 15.67
C GLU A 55 2.34 5.69 14.54
N GLU A 56 3.41 4.93 14.35
CA GLU A 56 4.43 5.23 13.36
C GLU A 56 4.23 4.43 12.08
N PHE A 57 4.18 5.11 10.95
CA PHE A 57 4.09 4.48 9.63
C PHE A 57 5.38 3.71 9.35
N VAL A 58 5.25 2.42 9.01
CA VAL A 58 6.40 1.56 8.76
C VAL A 58 6.38 0.87 7.40
N GLY A 59 5.28 0.94 6.67
CA GLY A 59 5.25 0.29 5.36
C GLY A 59 3.87 0.25 4.74
N PHE A 60 3.80 -0.34 3.54
CA PHE A 60 2.53 -0.56 2.87
C PHE A 60 2.58 -1.84 2.04
N ALA A 61 1.40 -2.34 1.68
CA ALA A 61 1.26 -3.46 0.77
C ALA A 61 0.07 -3.23 -0.16
N PHE A 62 0.22 -3.66 -1.40
CA PHE A 62 -0.87 -3.71 -2.37
C PHE A 62 -1.00 -5.16 -2.84
N ALA A 63 -2.21 -5.70 -2.76
CA ALA A 63 -2.49 -7.08 -3.09
C ALA A 63 -3.75 -7.20 -3.93
N ILE A 64 -3.80 -8.23 -4.75
CA ILE A 64 -4.98 -8.61 -5.51
C ILE A 64 -5.40 -9.99 -5.05
N SER A 65 -6.68 -10.17 -4.78
CA SER A 65 -7.24 -11.47 -4.43
C SER A 65 -8.18 -11.98 -5.52
N ASN A 66 -8.29 -13.30 -5.64
CA ASN A 66 -9.30 -13.92 -6.46
C ASN A 66 -9.89 -15.12 -5.72
N GLN A 67 -10.77 -15.88 -6.35
CA GLN A 67 -11.47 -16.99 -5.70
C GLN A 67 -10.54 -18.10 -5.17
N LYS A 68 -9.31 -18.17 -5.70
CA LYS A 68 -8.40 -19.27 -5.40
C LYS A 68 -7.15 -18.84 -4.64
N ALA A 69 -6.75 -17.55 -4.72
CA ALA A 69 -5.46 -17.13 -4.20
C ALA A 69 -5.48 -15.65 -3.84
N PHE A 70 -4.52 -15.28 -2.99
CA PHE A 70 -4.25 -13.92 -2.60
C PHE A 70 -2.82 -13.59 -3.03
N TYR A 71 -2.66 -12.60 -3.88
CA TYR A 71 -1.35 -12.22 -4.44
C TYR A 71 -0.93 -10.86 -3.92
N ILE A 72 0.23 -10.79 -3.28
CA ILE A 72 0.83 -9.52 -2.89
C ILE A 72 1.66 -9.03 -4.07
N SER A 73 1.20 -7.96 -4.71
CA SER A 73 1.86 -7.41 -5.90
C SER A 73 3.00 -6.46 -5.55
N PHE A 74 2.83 -5.68 -4.48
CA PHE A 74 3.84 -4.72 -4.01
C PHE A 74 3.86 -4.73 -2.50
N PHE A 75 5.06 -4.70 -1.93
CA PHE A 75 5.25 -4.70 -0.49
C PHE A 75 6.52 -3.91 -0.18
N ALA A 76 6.42 -2.92 0.69
CA ALA A 76 7.57 -2.10 1.07
C ALA A 76 7.52 -1.80 2.56
N ILE A 77 8.66 -1.96 3.22
CA ILE A 77 8.84 -1.68 4.64
C ILE A 77 10.02 -0.71 4.80
N MET A 78 9.84 0.24 5.67
CA MET A 78 10.90 1.18 6.03
C MET A 78 11.99 0.51 6.86
#